data_7b133bf64b07d3b2d2b14f2b93232b2b
#
_entry.id   7b133bf64b07d3b2d2b14f2b93232b2b
#
_cell.length_a   1.000
_cell.length_b   1.000
_cell.length_c   1.000
_cell.angle_alpha   90.00
_cell.angle_beta   90.00
_cell.angle_gamma   90.00
#
_symmetry.space_group_name_H-M   'P 1'
#
loop_
_entity.id
_entity.type
_entity.pdbx_description
1 polymer ?
#
loop_
_entity_poly.entity_id
_entity_poly.type
_entity_poly.pdbx_seq_one_letter_code
_entity_poly.pdbx_strand_id
1 'polypeptide(L)'
;MKVSPLTKTVVALTAAGATYVWVQKRKNATSVKVAHPVEIHGFVSPGYEAVREAFAENFAKRHELGAACCVYHKGEKVVDLWGGTRNKATGDPWEEDTMVIVHSTTKGLAAMTLALAHSRGWLDYDAPVCKYWPEFAQNGKETITVRQLLAHQAGLFAFDEKVDRSVVADLDRLAAVMARQKPEWEPGTRQAYHAITLGFYESELLRRIDPKHRSLGQFFQDEIASPLNLDFYIRLPESIPNSRLAKLQNASLFEMLLGFPIRLTLAVWNPNSNFYRSLIKNPGAAISVDEQHIYARNLEVPSGGGVGTARAIAHAYSVFAAGGKELGLRLETLRELTAPATPSTHGFYDECIKGEAQFSLGFMKSCAGFEFGNPGSFGAPGAGGSIGFADPQAQIGYAYVTNRMGVMMGGDPRDVALRDALYSATPAAI
;
A
#
# COMPACT_ATOMS: atom_id res chain seq x y z
N MET A 1 -31.36 17.08 2.25
CA MET A 1 -30.20 16.17 1.96
C MET A 1 -30.34 14.91 2.81
N LYS A 2 -30.61 13.77 2.18
CA LYS A 2 -30.75 12.49 2.90
C LYS A 2 -29.35 11.92 3.13
N VAL A 3 -28.90 11.90 4.37
CA VAL A 3 -27.65 11.28 4.81
C VAL A 3 -27.75 9.76 4.59
N SER A 4 -26.74 9.14 3.99
CA SER A 4 -26.75 7.72 3.65
C SER A 4 -26.88 6.83 4.89
N PRO A 5 -27.43 5.60 4.76
CA PRO A 5 -27.56 4.67 5.90
C PRO A 5 -26.26 4.40 6.64
N LEU A 6 -25.12 4.37 5.93
CA LEU A 6 -23.79 4.15 6.53
C LEU A 6 -23.39 5.27 7.51
N THR A 7 -23.68 6.52 7.18
CA THR A 7 -23.35 7.67 8.05
C THR A 7 -24.23 7.69 9.30
N LYS A 8 -25.47 7.23 9.20
CA LYS A 8 -26.39 7.08 10.36
C LYS A 8 -25.96 5.94 11.28
N THR A 9 -25.42 4.86 10.73
CA THR A 9 -24.93 3.71 11.50
C THR A 9 -23.70 4.06 12.33
N VAL A 10 -22.77 4.87 11.80
CA VAL A 10 -21.59 5.31 12.54
C VAL A 10 -21.94 6.25 13.69
N VAL A 11 -22.89 7.17 13.51
CA VAL A 11 -23.34 8.11 14.56
C VAL A 11 -24.20 7.42 15.64
N ALA A 12 -25.03 6.44 15.27
CA ALA A 12 -25.84 5.68 16.24
C ALA A 12 -24.98 4.71 17.08
N LEU A 13 -23.85 4.23 16.56
CA LEU A 13 -22.95 3.33 17.27
C LEU A 13 -22.13 4.02 18.38
N THR A 14 -21.95 5.36 18.33
CA THR A 14 -21.19 6.08 19.37
C THR A 14 -21.97 6.31 20.67
N ALA A 15 -23.30 6.41 20.61
CA ALA A 15 -24.13 6.63 21.80
C ALA A 15 -24.69 5.31 22.40
N ALA A 16 -25.06 4.34 21.58
CA ALA A 16 -25.58 3.05 22.02
C ALA A 16 -24.46 2.04 22.39
N GLY A 17 -23.27 2.18 21.79
CA GLY A 17 -22.15 1.28 22.03
C GLY A 17 -21.60 1.36 23.46
N ALA A 18 -21.59 2.53 24.08
CA ALA A 18 -21.08 2.71 25.43
C ALA A 18 -21.96 1.99 26.49
N THR A 19 -23.26 1.95 26.29
CA THR A 19 -24.20 1.30 27.22
C THR A 19 -24.26 -0.21 27.01
N TYR A 20 -24.14 -0.69 25.77
CA TYR A 20 -24.17 -2.13 25.45
C TYR A 20 -22.91 -2.87 25.90
N VAL A 21 -21.74 -2.23 25.79
CA VAL A 21 -20.47 -2.81 26.24
C VAL A 21 -20.42 -2.99 27.76
N TRP A 22 -21.07 -2.10 28.54
CA TRP A 22 -21.08 -2.22 30.00
C TRP A 22 -21.95 -3.37 30.50
N VAL A 23 -23.04 -3.71 29.81
CA VAL A 23 -23.94 -4.82 30.17
C VAL A 23 -23.38 -6.19 29.77
N GLN A 24 -22.65 -6.28 28.64
CA GLN A 24 -22.02 -7.52 28.17
C GLN A 24 -20.80 -7.94 29.01
N LYS A 25 -20.04 -6.97 29.58
CA LYS A 25 -18.89 -7.28 30.45
C LYS A 25 -19.24 -8.00 31.74
N ARG A 26 -20.49 -7.95 32.20
CA ARG A 26 -20.93 -8.66 33.41
C ARG A 26 -21.34 -10.12 33.19
N LYS A 27 -21.53 -10.57 31.93
CA LYS A 27 -21.99 -11.93 31.63
C LYS A 27 -20.92 -12.93 31.20
N ASN A 28 -19.68 -12.44 30.90
CA ASN A 28 -18.62 -13.29 30.34
C ASN A 28 -17.35 -13.34 31.22
N ALA A 29 -17.50 -13.30 32.53
CA ALA A 29 -16.41 -13.64 33.45
C ALA A 29 -16.40 -15.17 33.65
N THR A 30 -16.01 -15.93 32.63
CA THR A 30 -15.67 -17.34 32.81
C THR A 30 -14.65 -17.75 31.74
N SER A 31 -13.56 -18.32 32.24
CA SER A 31 -12.43 -18.99 31.57
C SER A 31 -11.52 -18.12 30.71
N VAL A 32 -10.37 -17.75 31.27
CA VAL A 32 -9.17 -17.53 30.50
C VAL A 32 -8.86 -18.85 29.78
N LYS A 33 -9.28 -18.98 28.52
CA LYS A 33 -8.72 -20.00 27.64
C LYS A 33 -7.23 -19.67 27.56
N VAL A 34 -6.37 -20.53 28.07
CA VAL A 34 -4.96 -20.55 27.74
C VAL A 34 -4.90 -20.61 26.23
N ALA A 35 -4.57 -19.49 25.61
CA ALA A 35 -4.40 -19.45 24.17
C ALA A 35 -3.26 -20.39 23.84
N HIS A 36 -3.50 -21.45 23.10
CA HIS A 36 -2.43 -22.27 22.57
C HIS A 36 -1.48 -21.35 21.80
N PRO A 37 -0.16 -21.51 21.94
CA PRO A 37 0.79 -20.73 21.16
C PRO A 37 0.47 -20.91 19.67
N VAL A 38 0.42 -19.80 18.94
CA VAL A 38 0.17 -19.85 17.49
C VAL A 38 1.32 -20.61 16.85
N GLU A 39 1.00 -21.58 16.02
CA GLU A 39 1.98 -22.32 15.26
C GLU A 39 2.56 -21.41 14.15
N ILE A 40 3.87 -21.28 14.11
CA ILE A 40 4.61 -20.51 13.10
C ILE A 40 5.25 -21.47 12.11
N HIS A 41 4.79 -21.39 10.88
CA HIS A 41 5.24 -22.20 9.76
C HIS A 41 6.35 -21.51 8.96
N GLY A 42 6.98 -22.27 8.06
CA GLY A 42 8.02 -21.77 7.17
C GLY A 42 9.42 -21.91 7.78
N PHE A 43 10.36 -21.12 7.27
CA PHE A 43 11.76 -21.21 7.65
C PHE A 43 12.44 -19.86 7.81
N VAL A 44 13.56 -19.87 8.51
CA VAL A 44 14.59 -18.83 8.50
C VAL A 44 15.95 -19.48 8.26
N SER A 45 16.79 -18.84 7.46
CA SER A 45 18.17 -19.25 7.27
C SER A 45 19.01 -19.02 8.54
N PRO A 46 20.11 -19.75 8.75
CA PRO A 46 21.00 -19.51 9.88
C PRO A 46 21.42 -18.04 9.98
N GLY A 47 21.31 -17.46 11.18
CA GLY A 47 21.58 -16.06 11.48
C GLY A 47 20.35 -15.15 11.45
N TYR A 48 19.19 -15.65 11.01
CA TYR A 48 17.92 -14.87 10.98
C TYR A 48 16.91 -15.32 12.04
N GLU A 49 17.32 -16.09 13.02
CA GLU A 49 16.45 -16.67 14.07
C GLU A 49 15.68 -15.57 14.83
N ALA A 50 16.30 -14.41 15.06
CA ALA A 50 15.66 -13.26 15.71
C ALA A 50 14.41 -12.77 14.96
N VAL A 51 14.35 -12.92 13.63
CA VAL A 51 13.15 -12.55 12.85
C VAL A 51 11.99 -13.51 13.17
N ARG A 52 12.26 -14.82 13.31
CA ARG A 52 11.24 -15.80 13.72
C ARG A 52 10.73 -15.51 15.13
N GLU A 53 11.62 -15.15 16.04
CA GLU A 53 11.25 -14.78 17.42
C GLU A 53 10.36 -13.53 17.43
N ALA A 54 10.76 -12.46 16.72
CA ALA A 54 9.96 -11.24 16.59
C ALA A 54 8.60 -11.50 15.95
N PHE A 55 8.52 -12.40 14.95
CA PHE A 55 7.26 -12.80 14.31
C PHE A 55 6.34 -13.55 15.28
N ALA A 56 6.86 -14.48 16.06
CA ALA A 56 6.10 -15.18 17.10
C ALA A 56 5.61 -14.22 18.20
N GLU A 57 6.45 -13.25 18.60
CA GLU A 57 6.08 -12.21 19.55
C GLU A 57 4.95 -11.30 19.06
N ASN A 58 4.78 -11.12 17.76
CA ASN A 58 3.65 -10.36 17.22
C ASN A 58 2.32 -10.99 17.63
N PHE A 59 2.21 -12.30 17.61
CA PHE A 59 1.01 -13.02 18.06
C PHE A 59 0.86 -12.98 19.58
N ALA A 60 1.95 -13.16 20.30
CA ALA A 60 1.92 -13.23 21.77
C ALA A 60 1.72 -11.86 22.44
N LYS A 61 2.32 -10.78 21.89
CA LYS A 61 2.44 -9.48 22.57
C LYS A 61 1.80 -8.31 21.80
N ARG A 62 1.67 -8.39 20.45
CA ARG A 62 1.23 -7.27 19.60
C ARG A 62 -0.11 -7.55 18.92
N HIS A 63 -0.87 -8.51 19.45
CA HIS A 63 -2.23 -8.82 19.02
C HIS A 63 -2.35 -9.19 17.52
N GLU A 64 -1.35 -9.80 16.92
CA GLU A 64 -1.45 -10.31 15.55
C GLU A 64 -2.55 -11.35 15.46
N LEU A 65 -3.24 -11.41 14.30
CA LEU A 65 -4.28 -12.39 14.02
C LEU A 65 -3.82 -13.44 13.02
N GLY A 66 -3.38 -12.99 11.87
CA GLY A 66 -2.80 -13.79 10.81
C GLY A 66 -1.87 -12.92 9.97
N ALA A 67 -0.69 -13.45 9.65
CA ALA A 67 0.35 -12.70 8.98
C ALA A 67 1.32 -13.59 8.20
N ALA A 68 2.09 -12.96 7.30
CA ALA A 68 3.26 -13.56 6.69
C ALA A 68 4.38 -12.51 6.58
N CYS A 69 5.63 -12.98 6.71
CA CYS A 69 6.85 -12.19 6.52
C CYS A 69 7.80 -12.92 5.60
N CYS A 70 8.33 -12.23 4.60
CA CYS A 70 9.30 -12.79 3.69
C CYS A 70 10.45 -11.81 3.46
N VAL A 71 11.66 -12.34 3.42
CA VAL A 71 12.90 -11.58 3.16
C VAL A 71 13.75 -12.31 2.15
N TYR A 72 14.19 -11.56 1.15
CA TYR A 72 15.28 -11.93 0.28
C TYR A 72 16.52 -11.09 0.62
N HIS A 73 17.67 -11.72 0.72
CA HIS A 73 18.97 -11.08 0.91
C HIS A 73 19.94 -11.55 -0.16
N LYS A 74 20.49 -10.62 -0.95
CA LYS A 74 21.39 -10.92 -2.09
C LYS A 74 20.78 -11.92 -3.10
N GLY A 75 19.48 -11.80 -3.34
CA GLY A 75 18.73 -12.66 -4.26
C GLY A 75 18.27 -14.00 -3.66
N GLU A 76 18.74 -14.38 -2.47
CA GLU A 76 18.35 -15.62 -1.79
C GLU A 76 17.23 -15.37 -0.79
N LYS A 77 16.23 -16.25 -0.76
CA LYS A 77 15.14 -16.19 0.21
C LYS A 77 15.63 -16.71 1.57
N VAL A 78 15.81 -15.80 2.53
CA VAL A 78 16.39 -16.10 3.86
C VAL A 78 15.35 -16.17 4.97
N VAL A 79 14.17 -15.57 4.79
CA VAL A 79 13.04 -15.66 5.71
C VAL A 79 11.77 -15.92 4.90
N ASP A 80 10.98 -16.87 5.36
CA ASP A 80 9.67 -17.18 4.81
C ASP A 80 8.79 -17.74 5.91
N LEU A 81 8.01 -16.88 6.55
CA LEU A 81 7.22 -17.19 7.74
C LEU A 81 5.75 -16.83 7.52
N TRP A 82 4.86 -17.69 8.04
CA TRP A 82 3.44 -17.41 8.13
C TRP A 82 2.83 -18.10 9.34
N GLY A 83 1.65 -17.61 9.77
CA GLY A 83 0.93 -18.20 10.88
C GLY A 83 -0.32 -17.45 11.27
N GLY A 84 -1.04 -18.01 12.23
CA GLY A 84 -2.27 -17.46 12.73
C GLY A 84 -3.49 -17.81 11.89
N THR A 85 -4.47 -16.90 11.84
CA THR A 85 -5.81 -17.17 11.29
C THR A 85 -6.11 -16.23 10.14
N ARG A 86 -6.38 -16.77 8.93
CA ARG A 86 -6.77 -15.95 7.75
C ARG A 86 -8.22 -15.44 7.84
N ASN A 87 -9.09 -16.11 8.62
CA ASN A 87 -10.48 -15.70 8.81
C ASN A 87 -10.91 -15.93 10.26
N LYS A 88 -11.03 -14.85 11.02
CA LYS A 88 -11.40 -14.90 12.44
C LYS A 88 -12.79 -15.50 12.70
N ALA A 89 -13.72 -15.35 11.75
CA ALA A 89 -15.10 -15.81 11.94
C ALA A 89 -15.22 -17.32 11.82
N THR A 90 -14.44 -17.96 10.96
CA THR A 90 -14.42 -19.39 10.72
C THR A 90 -13.32 -20.13 11.48
N GLY A 91 -12.28 -19.41 11.92
CA GLY A 91 -11.09 -20.01 12.52
C GLY A 91 -10.13 -20.62 11.49
N ASP A 92 -10.34 -20.40 10.19
CA ASP A 92 -9.49 -20.96 9.16
C ASP A 92 -8.04 -20.51 9.34
N PRO A 93 -7.04 -21.42 9.28
CA PRO A 93 -5.64 -21.07 9.47
C PRO A 93 -5.10 -20.23 8.30
N TRP A 94 -4.04 -19.47 8.57
CA TRP A 94 -3.24 -18.85 7.54
C TRP A 94 -2.31 -19.90 6.92
N GLU A 95 -2.51 -20.18 5.64
CA GLU A 95 -1.75 -21.17 4.89
C GLU A 95 -0.60 -20.52 4.10
N GLU A 96 0.29 -21.35 3.57
CA GLU A 96 1.43 -20.92 2.78
C GLU A 96 1.07 -20.03 1.60
N ASP A 97 -0.04 -20.29 0.95
CA ASP A 97 -0.54 -19.60 -0.24
C ASP A 97 -1.63 -18.55 0.07
N THR A 98 -1.82 -18.22 1.34
CA THR A 98 -2.81 -17.21 1.75
C THR A 98 -2.42 -15.83 1.24
N MET A 99 -3.35 -15.20 0.56
CA MET A 99 -3.24 -13.86 0.00
C MET A 99 -4.08 -12.87 0.81
N VAL A 100 -3.62 -11.64 0.88
CA VAL A 100 -4.36 -10.56 1.54
C VAL A 100 -4.28 -9.28 0.73
N ILE A 101 -5.30 -8.44 0.85
CA ILE A 101 -5.23 -7.08 0.31
C ILE A 101 -4.24 -6.25 1.12
N VAL A 102 -3.33 -5.57 0.42
CA VAL A 102 -2.20 -4.88 1.07
C VAL A 102 -2.32 -3.36 1.02
N HIS A 103 -3.49 -2.85 0.64
CA HIS A 103 -3.75 -1.41 0.54
C HIS A 103 -2.61 -0.66 -0.18
N SER A 104 -2.13 0.45 0.39
CA SER A 104 -1.13 1.31 -0.26
C SER A 104 0.23 0.65 -0.51
N THR A 105 0.52 -0.53 0.03
CA THR A 105 1.69 -1.32 -0.40
C THR A 105 1.62 -1.63 -1.90
N THR A 106 0.41 -1.65 -2.47
CA THR A 106 0.18 -1.76 -3.93
C THR A 106 0.90 -0.68 -4.73
N LYS A 107 1.02 0.55 -4.21
CA LYS A 107 1.67 1.67 -4.93
C LYS A 107 3.09 1.34 -5.34
N GLY A 108 3.85 0.68 -4.48
CA GLY A 108 5.21 0.29 -4.82
C GLY A 108 5.27 -0.70 -5.98
N LEU A 109 4.37 -1.70 -6.00
CA LEU A 109 4.28 -2.64 -7.12
C LEU A 109 3.78 -1.93 -8.40
N ALA A 110 2.85 -0.98 -8.27
CA ALA A 110 2.41 -0.13 -9.36
C ALA A 110 3.56 0.74 -9.91
N ALA A 111 4.32 1.40 -9.04
CA ALA A 111 5.48 2.22 -9.41
C ALA A 111 6.58 1.42 -10.16
N MET A 112 6.74 0.13 -9.84
CA MET A 112 7.66 -0.76 -10.57
C MET A 112 7.32 -0.85 -12.06
N THR A 113 6.05 -0.73 -12.45
CA THR A 113 5.65 -0.74 -13.86
C THR A 113 6.16 0.48 -14.61
N LEU A 114 6.08 1.67 -13.99
CA LEU A 114 6.62 2.90 -14.57
C LEU A 114 8.16 2.90 -14.57
N ALA A 115 8.79 2.31 -13.56
CA ALA A 115 10.23 2.12 -13.55
C ALA A 115 10.70 1.21 -14.71
N LEU A 116 9.95 0.15 -15.01
CA LEU A 116 10.22 -0.71 -16.16
C LEU A 116 9.98 0.02 -17.49
N ALA A 117 8.92 0.84 -17.60
CA ALA A 117 8.66 1.68 -18.77
C ALA A 117 9.78 2.73 -18.98
N HIS A 118 10.26 3.38 -17.91
CA HIS A 118 11.43 4.26 -17.96
C HIS A 118 12.69 3.49 -18.42
N SER A 119 12.92 2.31 -17.88
CA SER A 119 14.05 1.47 -18.26
C SER A 119 14.01 1.07 -19.75
N ARG A 120 12.82 0.92 -20.32
CA ARG A 120 12.62 0.66 -21.76
C ARG A 120 12.73 1.91 -22.64
N GLY A 121 12.90 3.09 -22.03
CA GLY A 121 12.96 4.38 -22.73
C GLY A 121 11.59 4.89 -23.23
N TRP A 122 10.50 4.36 -22.70
CA TRP A 122 9.14 4.81 -23.04
C TRP A 122 8.70 6.03 -22.26
N LEU A 123 9.30 6.23 -21.08
CA LEU A 123 8.99 7.29 -20.15
C LEU A 123 10.27 8.04 -19.75
N ASP A 124 10.14 9.35 -19.68
CA ASP A 124 11.13 10.26 -19.10
C ASP A 124 10.46 10.93 -17.88
N TYR A 125 11.07 10.80 -16.71
CA TYR A 125 10.51 11.33 -15.47
C TYR A 125 10.46 12.86 -15.43
N ASP A 126 11.34 13.54 -16.16
CA ASP A 126 11.41 15.00 -16.17
C ASP A 126 10.58 15.61 -17.31
N ALA A 127 10.03 14.79 -18.19
CA ALA A 127 9.10 15.26 -19.20
C ALA A 127 7.75 15.65 -18.60
N PRO A 128 7.05 16.66 -19.17
CA PRO A 128 5.68 16.95 -18.78
C PRO A 128 4.75 15.79 -19.12
N VAL A 129 3.77 15.51 -18.23
CA VAL A 129 2.78 14.43 -18.42
C VAL A 129 2.04 14.57 -19.74
N CYS A 130 1.74 15.81 -20.16
CA CYS A 130 1.03 16.10 -21.40
C CYS A 130 1.79 15.70 -22.68
N LYS A 131 3.10 15.46 -22.60
CA LYS A 131 3.88 14.85 -23.71
C LYS A 131 3.33 13.47 -24.09
N TYR A 132 2.87 12.71 -23.12
CA TYR A 132 2.35 11.35 -23.27
C TYR A 132 0.81 11.31 -23.30
N TRP A 133 0.21 12.29 -22.63
CA TRP A 133 -1.25 12.41 -22.47
C TRP A 133 -1.69 13.85 -22.78
N PRO A 134 -1.90 14.21 -24.07
CA PRO A 134 -2.20 15.57 -24.50
C PRO A 134 -3.43 16.19 -23.81
N GLU A 135 -4.48 15.40 -23.57
CA GLU A 135 -5.71 15.87 -22.94
C GLU A 135 -5.52 16.28 -21.48
N PHE A 136 -4.41 15.86 -20.86
CA PHE A 136 -4.03 16.30 -19.52
C PHE A 136 -3.66 17.79 -19.46
N ALA A 137 -3.21 18.38 -20.59
CA ALA A 137 -2.79 19.78 -20.71
C ALA A 137 -3.97 20.76 -20.62
N GLN A 138 -4.61 20.83 -19.46
CA GLN A 138 -5.70 21.78 -19.18
C GLN A 138 -5.73 22.11 -17.68
N ASN A 139 -6.37 23.22 -17.35
CA ASN A 139 -6.58 23.68 -15.98
C ASN A 139 -5.27 23.91 -15.19
N GLY A 140 -4.20 24.37 -15.86
CA GLY A 140 -2.90 24.65 -15.22
C GLY A 140 -2.02 23.41 -15.00
N LYS A 141 -2.21 22.33 -15.77
CA LYS A 141 -1.45 21.09 -15.69
C LYS A 141 -0.38 20.93 -16.78
N GLU A 142 -0.21 21.92 -17.65
CA GLU A 142 0.63 21.86 -18.84
C GLU A 142 2.11 21.56 -18.53
N THR A 143 2.56 22.02 -17.37
CA THR A 143 3.97 21.91 -16.95
C THR A 143 4.23 20.83 -15.91
N ILE A 144 3.19 20.12 -15.43
CA ILE A 144 3.38 19.04 -14.46
C ILE A 144 4.26 17.96 -15.06
N THR A 145 5.43 17.72 -14.46
CA THR A 145 6.30 16.63 -14.86
C THR A 145 5.80 15.29 -14.30
N VAL A 146 6.21 14.20 -14.94
CA VAL A 146 5.94 12.84 -14.43
C VAL A 146 6.52 12.70 -13.01
N ARG A 147 7.73 13.22 -12.77
CA ARG A 147 8.36 13.22 -11.44
C ARG A 147 7.51 13.92 -10.38
N GLN A 148 6.97 15.11 -10.66
CA GLN A 148 6.09 15.83 -9.73
C GLN A 148 4.80 15.05 -9.43
N LEU A 149 4.19 14.45 -10.46
CA LEU A 149 3.00 13.63 -10.30
C LEU A 149 3.27 12.44 -9.37
N LEU A 150 4.36 11.69 -9.65
CA LEU A 150 4.76 10.51 -8.88
C LEU A 150 5.32 10.83 -7.48
N ALA A 151 5.73 12.09 -7.24
CA ALA A 151 6.14 12.57 -5.92
C ALA A 151 4.99 13.21 -5.12
N HIS A 152 3.73 13.04 -5.53
CA HIS A 152 2.56 13.63 -4.88
C HIS A 152 2.55 15.17 -4.85
N GLN A 153 3.24 15.83 -5.79
CA GLN A 153 3.40 17.29 -5.84
C GLN A 153 2.50 17.96 -6.88
N ALA A 154 1.65 17.19 -7.56
CA ALA A 154 0.78 17.71 -8.62
C ALA A 154 -0.48 18.43 -8.12
N GLY A 155 -0.83 18.34 -6.83
CA GLY A 155 -2.08 18.88 -6.29
C GLY A 155 -3.35 18.14 -6.74
N LEU A 156 -3.23 16.90 -7.22
CA LEU A 156 -4.30 16.09 -7.83
C LEU A 156 -4.75 14.94 -6.90
N PHE A 157 -4.71 15.17 -5.58
CA PHE A 157 -4.95 14.14 -4.56
C PHE A 157 -6.41 13.73 -4.39
N ALA A 158 -7.36 14.41 -5.02
CA ALA A 158 -8.80 14.13 -4.91
C ALA A 158 -9.51 14.36 -6.25
N PHE A 159 -10.68 13.76 -6.42
CA PHE A 159 -11.58 14.08 -7.51
C PHE A 159 -12.67 15.05 -7.03
N ASP A 160 -12.94 16.11 -7.81
CA ASP A 160 -14.05 16.99 -7.58
C ASP A 160 -15.35 16.39 -8.12
N GLU A 161 -15.28 15.73 -9.25
CA GLU A 161 -16.37 14.96 -9.83
C GLU A 161 -16.63 13.67 -9.01
N LYS A 162 -17.86 13.17 -9.10
CA LYS A 162 -18.22 11.88 -8.50
C LYS A 162 -17.58 10.74 -9.30
N VAL A 163 -16.70 9.99 -8.65
CA VAL A 163 -16.12 8.77 -9.20
C VAL A 163 -16.67 7.57 -8.44
N ASP A 164 -17.53 6.81 -9.10
CA ASP A 164 -18.08 5.57 -8.58
C ASP A 164 -17.43 4.35 -9.28
N ARG A 165 -17.86 3.14 -8.88
CA ARG A 165 -17.30 1.90 -9.43
C ARG A 165 -17.45 1.78 -10.94
N SER A 166 -18.52 2.34 -11.52
CA SER A 166 -18.73 2.30 -12.97
C SER A 166 -17.73 3.18 -13.72
N VAL A 167 -17.35 4.32 -13.13
CA VAL A 167 -16.30 5.20 -13.68
C VAL A 167 -14.93 4.52 -13.58
N VAL A 168 -14.61 3.89 -12.45
CA VAL A 168 -13.35 3.17 -12.26
C VAL A 168 -13.21 1.98 -13.22
N ALA A 169 -14.30 1.32 -13.55
CA ALA A 169 -14.32 0.20 -14.48
C ALA A 169 -14.16 0.60 -15.96
N ASP A 170 -14.40 1.87 -16.28
CA ASP A 170 -14.28 2.45 -17.63
C ASP A 170 -13.07 3.38 -17.68
N LEU A 171 -11.95 2.87 -18.20
CA LEU A 171 -10.67 3.59 -18.20
C LEU A 171 -10.71 4.89 -19.02
N ASP A 172 -11.48 4.96 -20.11
CA ASP A 172 -11.57 6.16 -20.94
C ASP A 172 -12.41 7.24 -20.25
N ARG A 173 -13.49 6.84 -19.59
CA ARG A 173 -14.29 7.74 -18.77
C ARG A 173 -13.51 8.25 -17.56
N LEU A 174 -12.75 7.39 -16.90
CA LEU A 174 -11.88 7.78 -15.79
C LEU A 174 -10.78 8.73 -16.25
N ALA A 175 -10.14 8.47 -17.40
CA ALA A 175 -9.14 9.36 -17.99
C ALA A 175 -9.72 10.74 -18.28
N ALA A 176 -10.95 10.82 -18.81
CA ALA A 176 -11.61 12.09 -19.05
C ALA A 176 -11.88 12.88 -17.76
N VAL A 177 -12.28 12.22 -16.67
CA VAL A 177 -12.43 12.85 -15.34
C VAL A 177 -11.08 13.38 -14.85
N MET A 178 -10.03 12.59 -14.92
CA MET A 178 -8.68 12.98 -14.49
C MET A 178 -8.11 14.13 -15.33
N ALA A 179 -8.36 14.13 -16.64
CA ALA A 179 -7.93 15.22 -17.52
C ALA A 179 -8.58 16.55 -17.16
N ARG A 180 -9.86 16.55 -16.75
CA ARG A 180 -10.57 17.75 -16.32
C ARG A 180 -10.25 18.20 -14.90
N GLN A 181 -9.72 17.31 -14.03
CA GLN A 181 -9.42 17.65 -12.65
C GLN A 181 -8.43 18.81 -12.58
N LYS A 182 -8.77 19.85 -11.82
CA LYS A 182 -7.91 21.00 -11.55
C LYS A 182 -6.98 20.69 -10.36
N PRO A 183 -5.72 21.08 -10.41
CA PRO A 183 -4.83 21.06 -9.24
C PRO A 183 -5.39 21.96 -8.11
N GLU A 184 -5.24 21.52 -6.87
CA GLU A 184 -5.68 22.27 -5.68
C GLU A 184 -4.83 23.53 -5.43
N TRP A 185 -3.61 23.52 -5.90
CA TRP A 185 -2.62 24.60 -5.84
C TRP A 185 -1.65 24.51 -7.02
N GLU A 186 -0.78 25.48 -7.13
CA GLU A 186 0.28 25.47 -8.14
C GLU A 186 1.16 24.22 -8.00
N PRO A 187 1.26 23.38 -9.04
CA PRO A 187 2.06 22.15 -9.00
C PRO A 187 3.52 22.41 -8.60
N GLY A 188 4.10 21.52 -7.82
CA GLY A 188 5.46 21.62 -7.30
C GLY A 188 5.61 22.49 -6.04
N THR A 189 4.57 23.26 -5.64
CA THR A 189 4.67 24.14 -4.46
C THR A 189 4.43 23.40 -3.15
N ARG A 190 3.55 22.41 -3.15
CA ARG A 190 3.18 21.61 -1.97
C ARG A 190 3.05 20.14 -2.33
N GLN A 191 3.13 19.32 -1.30
CA GLN A 191 2.91 17.88 -1.39
C GLN A 191 1.61 17.49 -0.68
N ALA A 192 0.86 16.59 -1.29
CA ALA A 192 -0.31 15.96 -0.69
C ALA A 192 -0.47 14.53 -1.17
N TYR A 193 -0.52 13.60 -0.27
CA TYR A 193 -0.64 12.18 -0.57
C TYR A 193 -1.88 11.88 -1.44
N HIS A 194 -1.64 11.45 -2.67
CA HIS A 194 -2.66 11.02 -3.62
C HIS A 194 -3.11 9.60 -3.26
N ALA A 195 -3.86 9.47 -2.15
CA ALA A 195 -4.13 8.19 -1.53
C ALA A 195 -4.78 7.17 -2.46
N ILE A 196 -5.71 7.63 -3.29
CA ILE A 196 -6.44 6.80 -4.28
C ILE A 196 -6.07 7.19 -5.70
N THR A 197 -5.92 8.49 -5.97
CA THR A 197 -5.82 9.01 -7.33
C THR A 197 -4.50 8.66 -8.02
N LEU A 198 -3.37 8.52 -7.29
CA LEU A 198 -2.07 8.27 -7.90
C LEU A 198 -2.09 7.11 -8.89
N GLY A 199 -2.53 5.95 -8.46
CA GLY A 199 -2.51 4.74 -9.29
C GLY A 199 -3.38 4.85 -10.54
N PHE A 200 -4.43 5.66 -10.51
CA PHE A 200 -5.23 5.93 -11.72
C PHE A 200 -4.45 6.80 -12.71
N TYR A 201 -3.74 7.83 -12.24
CA TYR A 201 -2.84 8.62 -13.08
C TYR A 201 -1.68 7.78 -13.62
N GLU A 202 -1.09 6.92 -12.80
CA GLU A 202 -0.04 5.97 -13.20
C GLU A 202 -0.57 5.00 -14.28
N SER A 203 -1.77 4.46 -14.09
CA SER A 203 -2.38 3.52 -15.02
C SER A 203 -2.66 4.17 -16.39
N GLU A 204 -3.22 5.38 -16.40
CA GLU A 204 -3.46 6.08 -17.66
C GLU A 204 -2.17 6.47 -18.36
N LEU A 205 -1.18 6.98 -17.62
CA LEU A 205 0.12 7.32 -18.18
C LEU A 205 0.77 6.09 -18.81
N LEU A 206 0.77 4.95 -18.11
CA LEU A 206 1.30 3.70 -18.61
C LEU A 206 0.54 3.21 -19.87
N ARG A 207 -0.79 3.27 -19.84
CA ARG A 207 -1.64 2.88 -20.99
C ARG A 207 -1.33 3.70 -22.24
N ARG A 208 -0.94 4.96 -22.10
CA ARG A 208 -0.57 5.84 -23.22
C ARG A 208 0.79 5.52 -23.82
N ILE A 209 1.74 5.07 -23.00
CA ILE A 209 3.11 4.80 -23.44
C ILE A 209 3.37 3.33 -23.75
N ASP A 210 2.55 2.40 -23.24
CA ASP A 210 2.65 0.99 -23.58
C ASP A 210 2.20 0.74 -25.01
N PRO A 211 3.03 0.15 -25.90
CA PRO A 211 2.63 -0.17 -27.28
C PRO A 211 1.40 -1.07 -27.41
N LYS A 212 1.07 -1.81 -26.34
CA LYS A 212 -0.11 -2.68 -26.27
C LYS A 212 -1.31 -2.00 -25.58
N HIS A 213 -1.17 -0.77 -25.11
CA HIS A 213 -2.20 0.01 -24.41
C HIS A 213 -2.87 -0.72 -23.25
N ARG A 214 -2.12 -1.57 -22.52
CA ARG A 214 -2.60 -2.32 -21.37
C ARG A 214 -2.85 -1.39 -20.17
N SER A 215 -3.81 -1.76 -19.32
CA SER A 215 -3.93 -1.17 -18.00
C SER A 215 -2.69 -1.50 -17.15
N LEU A 216 -2.48 -0.75 -16.07
CA LEU A 216 -1.34 -0.97 -15.19
C LEU A 216 -1.32 -2.39 -14.61
N GLY A 217 -2.49 -2.91 -14.20
CA GLY A 217 -2.58 -4.27 -13.67
C GLY A 217 -2.31 -5.34 -14.72
N GLN A 218 -2.73 -5.15 -15.95
CA GLN A 218 -2.40 -6.06 -17.06
C GLN A 218 -0.91 -6.03 -17.39
N PHE A 219 -0.32 -4.82 -17.47
CA PHE A 219 1.12 -4.67 -17.69
C PHE A 219 1.93 -5.30 -16.56
N PHE A 220 1.55 -5.03 -15.30
CA PHE A 220 2.21 -5.65 -14.13
C PHE A 220 2.17 -7.17 -14.22
N GLN A 221 1.01 -7.74 -14.54
CA GLN A 221 0.86 -9.19 -14.66
C GLN A 221 1.76 -9.77 -15.73
N ASP A 222 1.78 -9.17 -16.93
CA ASP A 222 2.51 -9.70 -18.10
C ASP A 222 4.02 -9.49 -17.99
N GLU A 223 4.46 -8.32 -17.46
CA GLU A 223 5.85 -7.89 -17.58
C GLU A 223 6.65 -8.02 -16.27
N ILE A 224 5.97 -8.19 -15.13
CA ILE A 224 6.61 -8.32 -13.82
C ILE A 224 6.16 -9.61 -13.12
N ALA A 225 4.86 -9.77 -12.89
CA ALA A 225 4.38 -10.88 -12.07
C ALA A 225 4.60 -12.23 -12.72
N SER A 226 4.26 -12.41 -14.00
CA SER A 226 4.44 -13.69 -14.70
C SER A 226 5.91 -14.05 -14.90
N PRO A 227 6.80 -13.14 -15.37
CA PRO A 227 8.23 -13.45 -15.49
C PRO A 227 8.90 -13.84 -14.16
N LEU A 228 8.47 -13.24 -13.05
CA LEU A 228 9.02 -13.52 -11.72
C LEU A 228 8.20 -14.58 -10.94
N ASN A 229 7.17 -15.15 -11.55
CA ASN A 229 6.25 -16.10 -10.91
C ASN A 229 5.67 -15.57 -9.58
N LEU A 230 5.17 -14.32 -9.60
CA LEU A 230 4.63 -13.66 -8.40
C LEU A 230 3.15 -13.96 -8.23
N ASP A 231 2.78 -14.41 -7.05
CA ASP A 231 1.38 -14.57 -6.64
C ASP A 231 0.85 -13.26 -6.03
N PHE A 232 0.76 -12.24 -6.90
CA PHE A 232 0.28 -10.90 -6.60
C PHE A 232 -0.51 -10.32 -7.78
N TYR A 233 -1.66 -9.71 -7.51
CA TYR A 233 -2.57 -9.17 -8.50
C TYR A 233 -3.01 -7.75 -8.14
N ILE A 234 -2.77 -6.78 -9.01
CA ILE A 234 -3.36 -5.43 -8.90
C ILE A 234 -4.82 -5.46 -9.36
N ARG A 235 -5.12 -6.35 -10.30
CA ARG A 235 -6.47 -6.71 -10.75
C ARG A 235 -6.71 -8.18 -10.42
N LEU A 236 -7.40 -8.45 -9.31
CA LEU A 236 -7.64 -9.82 -8.85
C LEU A 236 -8.55 -10.57 -9.81
N PRO A 237 -8.12 -11.70 -10.41
CA PRO A 237 -8.94 -12.47 -11.34
C PRO A 237 -10.00 -13.32 -10.63
N GLU A 238 -11.06 -13.68 -11.37
CA GLU A 238 -12.14 -14.56 -10.89
C GLU A 238 -11.64 -15.96 -10.47
N SER A 239 -10.56 -16.42 -11.09
CA SER A 239 -10.01 -17.76 -10.85
C SER A 239 -9.43 -17.97 -9.44
N ILE A 240 -9.12 -16.88 -8.72
CA ILE A 240 -8.58 -16.98 -7.36
C ILE A 240 -9.74 -17.26 -6.39
N PRO A 241 -9.79 -18.43 -5.73
CA PRO A 241 -10.89 -18.76 -4.84
C PRO A 241 -10.81 -17.96 -3.51
N ASN A 242 -11.96 -17.70 -2.91
CA ASN A 242 -12.04 -17.04 -1.59
C ASN A 242 -11.31 -17.83 -0.48
N SER A 243 -11.12 -19.14 -0.63
CA SER A 243 -10.38 -19.97 0.31
C SER A 243 -8.90 -19.61 0.45
N ARG A 244 -8.32 -18.94 -0.54
CA ARG A 244 -6.95 -18.40 -0.48
C ARG A 244 -6.86 -16.99 0.11
N LEU A 245 -7.99 -16.34 0.38
CA LEU A 245 -8.02 -14.94 0.75
C LEU A 245 -8.19 -14.76 2.26
N ALA A 246 -7.34 -13.97 2.87
CA ALA A 246 -7.49 -13.57 4.26
C ALA A 246 -8.53 -12.46 4.40
N LYS A 247 -9.45 -12.63 5.34
CA LYS A 247 -10.48 -11.62 5.66
C LYS A 247 -9.92 -10.61 6.65
N LEU A 248 -9.99 -9.33 6.28
CA LEU A 248 -9.53 -8.25 7.15
C LEU A 248 -10.33 -8.18 8.44
N GLN A 249 -9.62 -7.96 9.54
CA GLN A 249 -10.18 -7.65 10.85
C GLN A 249 -9.83 -6.22 11.21
N ASN A 250 -10.83 -5.35 11.28
CA ASN A 250 -10.63 -3.96 11.70
C ASN A 250 -10.12 -3.87 13.15
N ALA A 251 -9.35 -2.82 13.43
CA ALA A 251 -9.02 -2.44 14.78
C ALA A 251 -10.30 -2.17 15.59
N SER A 252 -10.26 -2.41 16.90
CA SER A 252 -11.37 -2.07 17.77
C SER A 252 -11.56 -0.55 17.87
N LEU A 253 -12.78 -0.10 18.15
CA LEU A 253 -13.06 1.33 18.33
C LEU A 253 -12.14 1.96 19.41
N PHE A 254 -11.83 1.21 20.43
CA PHE A 254 -10.94 1.66 21.51
C PHE A 254 -9.49 1.85 21.04
N GLU A 255 -8.97 0.91 20.24
CA GLU A 255 -7.64 1.04 19.63
C GLU A 255 -7.58 2.23 18.65
N MET A 256 -8.65 2.45 17.88
CA MET A 256 -8.75 3.60 16.99
C MET A 256 -8.75 4.93 17.75
N LEU A 257 -9.46 5.01 18.88
CA LEU A 257 -9.50 6.23 19.69
C LEU A 257 -8.17 6.55 20.38
N LEU A 258 -7.41 5.53 20.76
CA LEU A 258 -6.11 5.71 21.44
C LEU A 258 -4.93 5.87 20.48
N GLY A 259 -4.97 5.21 19.33
CA GLY A 259 -3.83 5.12 18.42
C GLY A 259 -3.89 6.06 17.23
N PHE A 260 -5.08 6.54 16.84
CA PHE A 260 -5.21 7.41 15.68
C PHE A 260 -4.89 8.88 16.04
N PRO A 261 -3.98 9.55 15.32
CA PRO A 261 -3.59 10.92 15.63
C PRO A 261 -4.80 11.86 15.67
N ILE A 262 -4.92 12.66 16.74
CA ILE A 262 -6.09 13.56 16.93
C ILE A 262 -6.33 14.51 15.76
N ARG A 263 -5.26 14.98 15.10
CA ARG A 263 -5.36 15.85 13.92
C ARG A 263 -6.03 15.14 12.74
N LEU A 264 -5.74 13.86 12.53
CA LEU A 264 -6.36 13.04 11.49
C LEU A 264 -7.78 12.62 11.89
N THR A 265 -8.06 12.37 13.16
CA THR A 265 -9.42 12.14 13.65
C THR A 265 -10.32 13.33 13.33
N LEU A 266 -9.88 14.55 13.58
CA LEU A 266 -10.61 15.75 13.21
C LEU A 266 -10.76 15.90 11.69
N ALA A 267 -9.73 15.53 10.93
CA ALA A 267 -9.77 15.59 9.47
C ALA A 267 -10.77 14.59 8.85
N VAL A 268 -10.96 13.41 9.44
CA VAL A 268 -11.98 12.42 9.02
C VAL A 268 -13.41 12.99 9.11
N TRP A 269 -13.68 13.82 10.11
CA TRP A 269 -15.00 14.41 10.34
C TRP A 269 -15.23 15.71 9.57
N ASN A 270 -14.20 16.30 8.97
CA ASN A 270 -14.29 17.53 8.18
C ASN A 270 -14.33 17.21 6.67
N PRO A 271 -15.49 17.32 5.98
CA PRO A 271 -15.61 17.05 4.55
C PRO A 271 -14.73 17.92 3.65
N ASN A 272 -14.27 19.07 4.16
CA ASN A 272 -13.40 20.01 3.44
C ASN A 272 -11.91 19.72 3.68
N SER A 273 -11.55 18.79 4.56
CA SER A 273 -10.16 18.45 4.78
C SER A 273 -9.57 17.69 3.59
N ASN A 274 -8.30 17.92 3.32
CA ASN A 274 -7.59 17.19 2.25
C ASN A 274 -7.60 15.67 2.51
N PHE A 275 -7.50 15.24 3.77
CA PHE A 275 -7.60 13.84 4.15
C PHE A 275 -8.95 13.23 3.78
N TYR A 276 -10.06 13.89 4.12
CA TYR A 276 -11.41 13.42 3.77
C TYR A 276 -11.61 13.38 2.25
N ARG A 277 -11.21 14.44 1.56
CA ARG A 277 -11.33 14.54 0.09
C ARG A 277 -10.52 13.45 -0.62
N SER A 278 -9.31 13.15 -0.13
CA SER A 278 -8.41 12.15 -0.73
C SER A 278 -8.88 10.70 -0.54
N LEU A 279 -9.48 10.37 0.63
CA LEU A 279 -9.77 8.98 1.02
C LEU A 279 -11.26 8.64 1.06
N ILE A 280 -12.12 9.60 1.37
CA ILE A 280 -13.50 9.30 1.77
C ILE A 280 -14.54 9.85 0.80
N LYS A 281 -14.25 10.98 0.14
CA LYS A 281 -15.21 11.72 -0.71
C LYS A 281 -15.76 10.85 -1.85
N ASN A 282 -14.94 10.01 -2.46
CA ASN A 282 -15.29 9.14 -3.58
C ASN A 282 -15.11 7.65 -3.21
N PRO A 283 -16.00 7.07 -2.39
CA PRO A 283 -15.86 5.71 -1.91
C PRO A 283 -15.91 4.66 -3.03
N GLY A 284 -16.53 4.97 -4.17
CA GLY A 284 -16.56 4.09 -5.34
C GLY A 284 -15.22 3.97 -6.06
N ALA A 285 -14.30 4.93 -5.83
CA ALA A 285 -12.92 4.87 -6.34
C ALA A 285 -12.00 4.07 -5.40
N ALA A 286 -12.46 3.69 -4.22
CA ALA A 286 -11.74 2.82 -3.30
C ALA A 286 -12.10 1.34 -3.58
N ILE A 287 -11.32 0.44 -2.97
CA ILE A 287 -11.53 -1.00 -3.09
C ILE A 287 -12.83 -1.36 -2.35
N SER A 288 -13.77 -1.92 -3.08
CA SER A 288 -14.99 -2.46 -2.48
C SER A 288 -14.92 -3.97 -2.36
N VAL A 289 -15.31 -4.46 -1.19
CA VAL A 289 -15.74 -5.85 -0.99
C VAL A 289 -17.11 -5.97 -1.65
N ASP A 290 -17.40 -7.04 -2.35
CA ASP A 290 -18.76 -7.34 -2.80
C ASP A 290 -19.39 -8.46 -1.97
N GLU A 291 -20.70 -8.70 -2.15
CA GLU A 291 -21.43 -9.67 -1.33
C GLU A 291 -20.99 -11.13 -1.57
N GLN A 292 -20.41 -11.42 -2.75
CA GLN A 292 -20.03 -12.78 -3.14
C GLN A 292 -18.55 -13.07 -2.88
N HIS A 293 -17.71 -12.01 -2.80
CA HIS A 293 -16.27 -12.13 -2.73
C HIS A 293 -15.70 -11.36 -1.54
N ILE A 294 -14.59 -11.87 -1.00
CA ILE A 294 -13.85 -11.20 0.07
C ILE A 294 -13.26 -9.86 -0.45
N TYR A 295 -12.78 -9.86 -1.71
CA TYR A 295 -12.28 -8.66 -2.41
C TYR A 295 -12.87 -8.59 -3.82
N ALA A 296 -13.06 -7.36 -4.33
CA ALA A 296 -13.59 -7.13 -5.66
C ALA A 296 -12.74 -7.84 -6.74
N ARG A 297 -13.43 -8.44 -7.71
CA ARG A 297 -12.82 -9.10 -8.86
C ARG A 297 -12.81 -8.17 -10.07
N ASN A 298 -11.82 -8.34 -10.92
CA ASN A 298 -11.71 -7.63 -12.20
C ASN A 298 -11.81 -6.11 -12.11
N LEU A 299 -11.60 -5.54 -10.92
CA LEU A 299 -11.54 -4.10 -10.66
C LEU A 299 -10.09 -3.73 -10.36
N GLU A 300 -9.62 -2.66 -11.01
CA GLU A 300 -8.25 -2.19 -10.87
C GLU A 300 -8.20 -0.88 -10.09
N VAL A 301 -7.57 -0.90 -8.92
CA VAL A 301 -7.29 0.27 -8.10
C VAL A 301 -5.80 0.25 -7.74
N PRO A 302 -4.91 0.76 -8.63
CA PRO A 302 -3.47 0.55 -8.46
C PRO A 302 -2.86 1.25 -7.25
N SER A 303 -3.59 2.17 -6.64
CA SER A 303 -3.18 2.81 -5.38
C SER A 303 -3.38 1.96 -4.13
N GLY A 304 -4.15 0.85 -4.21
CA GLY A 304 -4.49 0.16 -2.96
C GLY A 304 -5.25 -1.16 -3.11
N GLY A 305 -5.50 -1.64 -4.34
CA GLY A 305 -6.27 -2.84 -4.65
C GLY A 305 -5.46 -4.13 -4.78
N GLY A 306 -4.16 -4.06 -4.58
CA GLY A 306 -3.29 -5.22 -4.70
C GLY A 306 -3.60 -6.31 -3.68
N VAL A 307 -3.68 -7.54 -4.16
CA VAL A 307 -3.92 -8.75 -3.37
C VAL A 307 -2.83 -9.75 -3.67
N GLY A 308 -2.13 -10.23 -2.65
CA GLY A 308 -1.05 -11.19 -2.87
C GLY A 308 -0.39 -11.69 -1.59
N THR A 309 0.69 -12.42 -1.77
CA THR A 309 1.49 -13.02 -0.70
C THR A 309 2.68 -12.13 -0.31
N ALA A 310 3.19 -12.26 0.91
CA ALA A 310 4.44 -11.61 1.32
C ALA A 310 5.63 -12.03 0.43
N ARG A 311 5.68 -13.28 0.01
CA ARG A 311 6.73 -13.80 -0.89
C ARG A 311 6.77 -13.03 -2.20
N ALA A 312 5.63 -12.85 -2.85
CA ALA A 312 5.54 -12.16 -4.12
C ALA A 312 6.05 -10.71 -4.00
N ILE A 313 5.65 -10.01 -2.93
CA ILE A 313 6.07 -8.64 -2.69
C ILE A 313 7.58 -8.58 -2.41
N ALA A 314 8.08 -9.41 -1.49
CA ALA A 314 9.51 -9.44 -1.14
C ALA A 314 10.38 -9.82 -2.35
N HIS A 315 9.95 -10.79 -3.16
CA HIS A 315 10.66 -11.17 -4.38
C HIS A 315 10.70 -10.02 -5.40
N ALA A 316 9.57 -9.36 -5.67
CA ALA A 316 9.56 -8.21 -6.57
C ALA A 316 10.56 -7.13 -6.11
N TYR A 317 10.54 -6.76 -4.84
CA TYR A 317 11.48 -5.78 -4.30
C TYR A 317 12.93 -6.27 -4.31
N SER A 318 13.17 -7.57 -4.11
CA SER A 318 14.54 -8.13 -4.14
C SER A 318 15.18 -8.00 -5.51
N VAL A 319 14.42 -8.18 -6.59
CA VAL A 319 14.90 -7.98 -7.96
C VAL A 319 15.38 -6.54 -8.15
N PHE A 320 14.61 -5.56 -7.66
CA PHE A 320 15.00 -4.15 -7.73
C PHE A 320 16.19 -3.83 -6.80
N ALA A 321 16.28 -4.44 -5.63
CA ALA A 321 17.41 -4.28 -4.71
C ALA A 321 18.71 -4.91 -5.26
N ALA A 322 18.61 -6.01 -6.02
CA ALA A 322 19.75 -6.74 -6.57
C ALA A 322 20.18 -6.28 -7.99
N GLY A 323 19.73 -5.11 -8.44
CA GLY A 323 20.15 -4.56 -9.73
C GLY A 323 19.22 -4.83 -10.90
N GLY A 324 18.06 -5.45 -10.70
CA GLY A 324 16.98 -5.53 -11.68
C GLY A 324 17.26 -6.38 -12.93
N LYS A 325 18.28 -7.25 -12.88
CA LYS A 325 18.74 -8.02 -14.06
C LYS A 325 17.64 -8.92 -14.63
N GLU A 326 16.85 -9.54 -13.78
CA GLU A 326 15.77 -10.46 -14.19
C GLU A 326 14.69 -9.79 -15.03
N LEU A 327 14.47 -8.48 -14.83
CA LEU A 327 13.54 -7.65 -15.59
C LEU A 327 14.23 -6.78 -16.65
N GLY A 328 15.56 -6.89 -16.79
CA GLY A 328 16.33 -6.09 -17.74
C GLY A 328 16.36 -4.61 -17.39
N LEU A 329 16.32 -4.25 -16.10
CA LEU A 329 16.35 -2.85 -15.67
C LEU A 329 17.70 -2.20 -15.98
N ARG A 330 17.67 -1.00 -16.53
CA ARG A 330 18.88 -0.19 -16.77
C ARG A 330 19.39 0.41 -15.46
N LEU A 331 20.70 0.49 -15.33
CA LEU A 331 21.35 1.10 -14.17
C LEU A 331 20.91 2.55 -13.93
N GLU A 332 20.62 3.29 -14.98
CA GLU A 332 20.08 4.65 -14.93
C GLU A 332 18.75 4.69 -14.13
N THR A 333 17.82 3.78 -14.45
CA THR A 333 16.54 3.67 -13.73
C THR A 333 16.76 3.35 -12.25
N LEU A 334 17.68 2.43 -11.93
CA LEU A 334 17.97 2.09 -10.54
C LEU A 334 18.59 3.26 -9.77
N ARG A 335 19.44 4.07 -10.43
CA ARG A 335 19.98 5.32 -9.83
C ARG A 335 18.87 6.32 -9.53
N GLU A 336 17.92 6.49 -10.44
CA GLU A 336 16.73 7.34 -10.20
C GLU A 336 15.92 6.85 -8.98
N LEU A 337 15.67 5.55 -8.86
CA LEU A 337 14.93 4.99 -7.73
C LEU A 337 15.65 5.16 -6.38
N THR A 338 16.99 5.07 -6.38
CA THR A 338 17.80 5.22 -5.17
C THR A 338 18.09 6.66 -4.79
N ALA A 339 17.95 7.59 -5.73
CA ALA A 339 18.17 9.01 -5.48
C ALA A 339 17.27 9.55 -4.35
N PRO A 340 17.75 10.54 -3.58
CA PRO A 340 16.93 11.22 -2.59
C PRO A 340 15.65 11.81 -3.21
N ALA A 341 14.58 11.87 -2.43
CA ALA A 341 13.38 12.57 -2.85
C ALA A 341 13.65 14.06 -3.05
N THR A 342 13.02 14.65 -4.06
CA THR A 342 13.07 16.10 -4.29
C THR A 342 11.94 16.78 -3.52
N PRO A 343 12.21 17.74 -2.63
CA PRO A 343 11.17 18.45 -1.89
C PRO A 343 10.32 19.33 -2.82
N SER A 344 9.07 19.56 -2.43
CA SER A 344 8.29 20.67 -2.98
C SER A 344 8.89 22.01 -2.52
N THR A 345 8.42 23.14 -3.10
CA THR A 345 8.87 24.47 -2.65
C THR A 345 8.67 24.70 -1.14
N HIS A 346 7.63 24.08 -0.55
CA HIS A 346 7.36 24.14 0.90
C HIS A 346 7.93 22.94 1.68
N GLY A 347 8.91 22.20 1.11
CA GLY A 347 9.55 21.07 1.76
C GLY A 347 8.76 19.78 1.63
N PHE A 348 8.90 18.90 2.64
CA PHE A 348 8.30 17.54 2.67
C PHE A 348 7.03 17.43 3.49
N TYR A 349 6.48 18.55 3.97
CA TYR A 349 5.22 18.53 4.70
C TYR A 349 4.06 18.12 3.78
N ASP A 350 3.34 17.07 4.17
CA ASP A 350 2.22 16.52 3.40
C ASP A 350 0.87 17.05 3.91
N GLU A 351 0.12 17.69 3.02
CA GLU A 351 -1.15 18.36 3.32
C GLU A 351 -2.32 17.39 3.56
N CYS A 352 -2.19 16.11 3.21
CA CYS A 352 -3.20 15.08 3.52
C CYS A 352 -2.91 14.40 4.84
N ILE A 353 -1.72 13.85 5.03
CA ILE A 353 -1.36 13.10 6.24
C ILE A 353 -0.94 13.98 7.42
N LYS A 354 -0.78 15.31 7.17
CA LYS A 354 -0.43 16.31 8.21
C LYS A 354 0.86 16.00 8.95
N GLY A 355 1.88 15.58 8.22
CA GLY A 355 3.20 15.23 8.71
C GLY A 355 4.22 15.25 7.59
N GLU A 356 5.50 15.07 7.92
CA GLU A 356 6.55 14.95 6.92
C GLU A 356 6.57 13.55 6.32
N ALA A 357 6.69 13.48 4.98
CA ALA A 357 6.87 12.25 4.24
C ALA A 357 7.66 12.53 2.95
N GLN A 358 8.50 11.61 2.56
CA GLN A 358 9.30 11.73 1.34
C GLN A 358 8.82 10.73 0.30
N PHE A 359 8.35 11.23 -0.83
CA PHE A 359 7.91 10.43 -1.97
C PHE A 359 8.75 10.73 -3.20
N SER A 360 9.07 9.70 -3.94
CA SER A 360 9.80 9.81 -5.21
C SER A 360 9.37 8.68 -6.14
N LEU A 361 9.02 9.02 -7.37
CA LEU A 361 8.74 8.07 -8.46
C LEU A 361 7.68 7.00 -8.10
N GLY A 362 6.65 7.37 -7.32
CA GLY A 362 5.58 6.48 -6.87
C GLY A 362 5.88 5.71 -5.57
N PHE A 363 7.11 5.77 -5.07
CA PHE A 363 7.53 5.13 -3.83
C PHE A 363 7.63 6.13 -2.67
N MET A 364 7.45 5.63 -1.45
CA MET A 364 7.93 6.29 -0.25
C MET A 364 9.43 6.03 -0.10
N LYS A 365 10.17 7.03 0.34
CA LYS A 365 11.58 6.94 0.71
C LYS A 365 11.72 6.82 2.23
N SER A 366 12.77 6.11 2.67
CA SER A 366 13.13 6.10 4.09
C SER A 366 13.46 7.51 4.56
N CYS A 367 12.84 7.97 5.62
CA CYS A 367 13.03 9.32 6.17
C CYS A 367 12.79 9.32 7.70
N ALA A 368 13.21 10.39 8.38
CA ALA A 368 13.17 10.51 9.85
C ALA A 368 11.80 10.25 10.49
N GLY A 369 10.70 10.44 9.77
CA GLY A 369 9.34 10.14 10.27
C GLY A 369 8.87 8.72 9.96
N PHE A 370 9.58 8.01 9.09
CA PHE A 370 9.25 6.66 8.64
C PHE A 370 10.50 5.95 8.10
N GLU A 371 11.31 5.44 9.01
CA GLU A 371 12.54 4.76 8.67
C GLU A 371 12.29 3.30 8.30
N PHE A 372 12.82 2.89 7.15
CA PHE A 372 12.91 1.50 6.71
C PHE A 372 14.12 1.33 5.81
N GLY A 373 14.96 0.35 6.14
CA GLY A 373 16.21 0.12 5.40
C GLY A 373 17.23 1.26 5.50
N ASN A 374 18.25 1.16 4.69
CA ASN A 374 19.33 2.14 4.58
C ASN A 374 18.91 3.38 3.77
N PRO A 375 19.70 4.47 3.77
CA PRO A 375 19.52 5.57 2.83
C PRO A 375 19.46 5.08 1.39
N GLY A 376 18.53 5.59 0.60
CA GLY A 376 18.30 5.12 -0.78
C GLY A 376 17.25 3.99 -0.87
N SER A 377 16.82 3.40 0.24
CA SER A 377 15.71 2.45 0.24
C SER A 377 14.41 3.10 -0.26
N PHE A 378 13.58 2.30 -0.93
CA PHE A 378 12.29 2.71 -1.46
C PHE A 378 11.27 1.60 -1.34
N GLY A 379 10.03 1.98 -1.04
CA GLY A 379 8.97 1.01 -0.77
C GLY A 379 7.60 1.66 -0.66
N ALA A 380 6.65 0.92 -0.12
CA ALA A 380 5.32 1.44 0.16
C ALA A 380 4.70 0.77 1.38
N PRO A 381 4.38 1.52 2.43
CA PRO A 381 3.55 1.03 3.53
C PRO A 381 2.07 1.04 3.14
N GLY A 382 1.33 0.09 3.66
CA GLY A 382 -0.11 -0.03 3.50
C GLY A 382 -0.88 0.22 4.79
N ALA A 383 -2.10 0.72 4.66
CA ALA A 383 -3.00 0.86 5.81
C ALA A 383 -3.14 -0.49 6.52
N GLY A 384 -3.06 -0.47 7.84
CA GLY A 384 -3.19 -1.67 8.67
C GLY A 384 -1.89 -2.38 9.01
N GLY A 385 -0.74 -1.95 8.45
CA GLY A 385 0.58 -2.45 8.83
C GLY A 385 1.32 -3.27 7.77
N SER A 386 0.70 -3.61 6.62
CA SER A 386 1.43 -4.23 5.52
C SER A 386 2.48 -3.29 4.94
N ILE A 387 3.61 -3.82 4.52
CA ILE A 387 4.70 -3.05 3.90
C ILE A 387 5.50 -3.93 2.94
N GLY A 388 6.06 -3.32 1.91
CA GLY A 388 7.13 -3.90 1.09
C GLY A 388 8.15 -2.83 0.74
N PHE A 389 9.43 -3.20 0.70
CA PHE A 389 10.50 -2.29 0.29
C PHE A 389 11.73 -3.01 -0.27
N ALA A 390 12.50 -2.28 -1.05
CA ALA A 390 13.85 -2.62 -1.49
C ALA A 390 14.88 -1.80 -0.71
N ASP A 391 15.92 -2.45 -0.24
CA ASP A 391 17.15 -1.83 0.26
C ASP A 391 18.32 -2.21 -0.64
N PRO A 392 18.67 -1.40 -1.64
CA PRO A 392 19.76 -1.72 -2.56
C PRO A 392 21.14 -1.76 -1.91
N GLN A 393 21.37 -1.01 -0.81
CA GLN A 393 22.64 -1.02 -0.11
C GLN A 393 22.90 -2.36 0.59
N ALA A 394 21.87 -2.91 1.25
CA ALA A 394 21.94 -4.21 1.89
C ALA A 394 21.54 -5.36 0.93
N GLN A 395 21.10 -5.08 -0.28
CA GLN A 395 20.53 -6.04 -1.23
C GLN A 395 19.38 -6.84 -0.63
N ILE A 396 18.48 -6.16 0.09
CA ILE A 396 17.31 -6.74 0.75
C ILE A 396 16.04 -6.39 -0.02
N GLY A 397 15.21 -7.42 -0.27
CA GLY A 397 13.80 -7.28 -0.58
C GLY A 397 12.96 -7.81 0.60
N TYR A 398 12.12 -6.96 1.16
CA TYR A 398 11.35 -7.25 2.36
C TYR A 398 9.86 -7.11 2.12
N ALA A 399 9.06 -7.96 2.76
CA ALA A 399 7.63 -7.77 2.89
C ALA A 399 7.06 -8.36 4.19
N TYR A 400 6.14 -7.63 4.77
CA TYR A 400 5.25 -8.09 5.82
C TYR A 400 3.81 -7.79 5.45
N VAL A 401 2.92 -8.77 5.61
CA VAL A 401 1.48 -8.64 5.35
C VAL A 401 0.68 -9.21 6.51
N THR A 402 -0.48 -8.61 6.79
CA THR A 402 -1.34 -8.96 7.91
C THR A 402 -2.81 -8.78 7.56
N ASN A 403 -3.69 -9.54 8.16
CA ASN A 403 -5.13 -9.32 8.06
C ASN A 403 -5.73 -8.59 9.26
N ARG A 404 -4.93 -8.22 10.27
CA ARG A 404 -5.38 -7.37 11.38
C ARG A 404 -4.97 -5.93 11.15
N MET A 405 -5.97 -5.08 10.92
CA MET A 405 -5.73 -3.66 10.68
C MET A 405 -5.16 -2.99 11.95
N GLY A 406 -3.93 -2.46 11.83
CA GLY A 406 -3.36 -1.54 12.79
C GLY A 406 -3.94 -0.13 12.63
N VAL A 407 -3.69 0.73 13.60
CA VAL A 407 -4.20 2.13 13.62
C VAL A 407 -3.13 3.16 13.27
N MET A 408 -1.87 2.74 13.14
CA MET A 408 -0.77 3.63 12.81
C MET A 408 -0.75 3.96 11.31
N MET A 409 -0.47 5.20 10.98
CA MET A 409 -0.28 5.64 9.57
C MET A 409 1.10 5.27 9.01
N GLY A 410 1.98 4.76 9.86
CA GLY A 410 3.32 4.29 9.55
C GLY A 410 3.98 3.77 10.81
N GLY A 411 4.99 2.93 10.68
CA GLY A 411 5.72 2.38 11.83
C GLY A 411 4.87 1.45 12.70
N ASP A 412 4.08 0.57 12.11
CA ASP A 412 3.33 -0.45 12.87
C ASP A 412 4.32 -1.26 13.73
N PRO A 413 4.09 -1.37 15.05
CA PRO A 413 5.06 -2.02 15.96
C PRO A 413 5.34 -3.49 15.63
N ARG A 414 4.43 -4.16 14.89
CA ARG A 414 4.63 -5.54 14.44
C ARG A 414 5.68 -5.60 13.34
N ASP A 415 5.61 -4.67 12.37
CA ASP A 415 6.59 -4.55 11.29
C ASP A 415 7.93 -3.99 11.81
N VAL A 416 7.89 -2.96 12.66
CA VAL A 416 9.12 -2.39 13.25
C VAL A 416 9.95 -3.45 13.94
N ALA A 417 9.33 -4.29 14.77
CA ALA A 417 10.04 -5.37 15.46
C ALA A 417 10.69 -6.39 14.50
N LEU A 418 10.05 -6.68 13.38
CA LEU A 418 10.60 -7.59 12.36
C LEU A 418 11.80 -6.97 11.63
N ARG A 419 11.71 -5.67 11.29
CA ARG A 419 12.82 -4.95 10.65
C ARG A 419 14.00 -4.76 11.59
N ASP A 420 13.77 -4.43 12.86
CA ASP A 420 14.82 -4.32 13.86
C ASP A 420 15.56 -5.65 14.03
N ALA A 421 14.82 -6.77 14.09
CA ALA A 421 15.42 -8.12 14.14
C ALA A 421 16.20 -8.45 12.86
N LEU A 422 15.68 -8.07 11.69
CA LEU A 422 16.34 -8.29 10.40
C LEU A 422 17.68 -7.55 10.32
N TYR A 423 17.66 -6.24 10.62
CA TYR A 423 18.88 -5.42 10.49
C TYR A 423 19.92 -5.71 11.60
N SER A 424 19.48 -6.21 12.76
CA SER A 424 20.44 -6.71 13.77
C SER A 424 21.13 -8.01 13.36
N ALA A 425 20.47 -8.81 12.52
CA ALA A 425 21.02 -10.07 11.99
C ALA A 425 21.89 -9.87 10.74
N THR A 426 21.69 -8.75 10.03
CA THR A 426 22.42 -8.45 8.80
C THR A 426 23.67 -7.63 9.14
N PRO A 427 24.90 -8.12 8.93
CA PRO A 427 26.09 -7.30 9.17
C PRO A 427 25.99 -6.00 8.39
N ALA A 428 26.30 -4.88 9.05
CA ALA A 428 26.40 -3.60 8.35
C ALA A 428 27.32 -3.78 7.14
N ALA A 429 26.85 -3.37 5.96
CA ALA A 429 27.69 -3.32 4.78
C ALA A 429 28.82 -2.31 5.09
N ILE A 430 30.04 -2.84 5.26
CA ILE A 430 31.27 -2.07 5.50
C ILE A 430 31.62 -1.32 4.22
#